data_bdf9d0196f55bf8c181d3afcfb5c9ca5
#
_entry.id   bdf9d0196f55bf8c181d3afcfb5c9ca5
#
_cell.length_a   1.000
_cell.length_b   1.000
_cell.length_c   1.000
_cell.angle_alpha   90.00
_cell.angle_beta   90.00
_cell.angle_gamma   90.00
#
_symmetry.space_group_name_H-M   'P 1'
#
loop_
_entity.id
_entity.type
_entity.pdbx_description
1 polymer ?
#
loop_
_entity_poly.entity_id
_entity_poly.type
_entity_poly.pdbx_seq_one_letter_code
_entity_poly.pdbx_strand_id
1 'polypeptide(L)'
;MIELDEDALICDLAETYQLFDYRSLPVRLVATLSAGLRDNSRIKLKMAGSPVSLETVILAAIADNLSMFRAGFSKEGRSYKPFLFTEALQGEKKKVKGFKSAEEFEATLKRIRGE
;
A
#
# COMPACT_ATOMS: atom_id res chain seq x y z
N MET A 1 -13.64 -8.23 3.89
CA MET A 1 -13.86 -6.97 3.16
C MET A 1 -14.75 -6.02 3.97
N ILE A 2 -15.97 -6.40 4.35
CA ILE A 2 -16.88 -5.55 5.12
C ILE A 2 -16.24 -5.08 6.44
N GLU A 3 -15.67 -5.97 7.21
CA GLU A 3 -14.99 -5.64 8.49
C GLU A 3 -13.74 -4.76 8.33
N LEU A 4 -13.13 -4.77 7.15
CA LEU A 4 -11.92 -3.98 6.90
C LEU A 4 -12.27 -2.53 6.55
N ASP A 5 -13.19 -2.36 5.61
CA ASP A 5 -13.70 -1.05 5.18
C ASP A 5 -14.96 -1.25 4.34
N GLU A 6 -16.11 -1.05 4.96
CA GLU A 6 -17.41 -1.20 4.30
C GLU A 6 -17.64 -0.11 3.26
N ASP A 7 -17.23 1.14 3.55
CA ASP A 7 -17.43 2.28 2.65
C ASP A 7 -16.64 2.11 1.35
N ALA A 8 -15.39 1.63 1.44
CA ALA A 8 -14.59 1.32 0.26
C ALA A 8 -15.24 0.23 -0.60
N LEU A 9 -15.82 -0.81 0.04
CA LEU A 9 -16.52 -1.86 -0.68
C LEU A 9 -17.79 -1.35 -1.38
N ILE A 10 -18.59 -0.51 -0.70
CA ILE A 10 -19.78 0.12 -1.29
C ILE A 10 -19.39 0.96 -2.51
N CYS A 11 -18.36 1.80 -2.38
CA CYS A 11 -17.86 2.61 -3.49
C CYS A 11 -17.43 1.76 -4.68
N ASP A 12 -16.70 0.69 -4.44
CA ASP A 12 -16.20 -0.20 -5.51
C ASP A 12 -17.33 -0.98 -6.19
N LEU A 13 -18.33 -1.44 -5.43
CA LEU A 13 -19.53 -2.10 -5.98
C LEU A 13 -20.39 -1.11 -6.79
N ALA A 14 -20.55 0.11 -6.30
CA ALA A 14 -21.30 1.15 -7.00
C ALA A 14 -20.59 1.56 -8.31
N GLU A 15 -19.27 1.73 -8.29
CA GLU A 15 -18.47 2.10 -9.46
C GLU A 15 -18.41 1.00 -10.51
N THR A 16 -18.24 -0.27 -10.09
CA THR A 16 -18.05 -1.40 -11.01
C THR A 16 -19.37 -1.96 -11.54
N TYR A 17 -20.36 -2.10 -10.67
CA TYR A 17 -21.61 -2.80 -10.98
C TYR A 17 -22.86 -1.93 -10.86
N GLN A 18 -22.71 -0.63 -10.52
CA GLN A 18 -23.81 0.31 -10.24
C GLN A 18 -24.73 -0.17 -9.11
N LEU A 19 -24.16 -0.92 -8.16
CA LEU A 19 -24.87 -1.49 -7.05
C LEU A 19 -24.69 -0.61 -5.80
N PHE A 20 -25.75 0.11 -5.41
CA PHE A 20 -25.73 1.04 -4.29
C PHE A 20 -26.18 0.41 -2.96
N ASP A 21 -27.00 -0.63 -3.02
CA ASP A 21 -27.49 -1.35 -1.86
C ASP A 21 -27.19 -2.84 -1.99
N TYR A 22 -26.00 -3.24 -1.53
CA TYR A 22 -25.59 -4.63 -1.56
C TYR A 22 -26.33 -5.49 -0.51
N ARG A 23 -26.93 -4.85 0.53
CA ARG A 23 -27.62 -5.55 1.62
C ARG A 23 -28.95 -6.16 1.17
N SER A 24 -29.53 -5.64 0.11
CA SER A 24 -30.77 -6.18 -0.50
C SER A 24 -30.53 -7.49 -1.29
N LEU A 25 -29.26 -7.84 -1.58
CA LEU A 25 -28.89 -9.00 -2.38
C LEU A 25 -28.54 -10.23 -1.54
N PRO A 26 -28.71 -11.44 -2.10
CA PRO A 26 -28.26 -12.67 -1.46
C PRO A 26 -26.75 -12.61 -1.17
N VAL A 27 -26.34 -13.05 0.02
CA VAL A 27 -24.94 -13.03 0.49
C VAL A 27 -23.96 -13.66 -0.51
N ARG A 28 -24.37 -14.80 -1.12
CA ARG A 28 -23.57 -15.48 -2.13
C ARG A 28 -23.28 -14.61 -3.35
N LEU A 29 -24.28 -13.85 -3.80
CA LEU A 29 -24.12 -12.96 -4.95
C LEU A 29 -23.18 -11.81 -4.61
N VAL A 30 -23.35 -11.18 -3.45
CA VAL A 30 -22.47 -10.12 -2.96
C VAL A 30 -21.02 -10.62 -2.85
N ALA A 31 -20.80 -11.81 -2.31
CA ALA A 31 -19.48 -12.42 -2.21
C ALA A 31 -18.84 -12.62 -3.60
N THR A 32 -19.62 -13.11 -4.57
CA THR A 32 -19.15 -13.30 -5.96
C THR A 32 -18.77 -11.97 -6.62
N LEU A 33 -19.62 -10.95 -6.48
CA LEU A 33 -19.35 -9.62 -7.04
C LEU A 33 -18.13 -8.98 -6.37
N SER A 34 -17.98 -9.08 -5.05
CA SER A 34 -16.84 -8.58 -4.30
C SER A 34 -15.54 -9.27 -4.71
N ALA A 35 -15.55 -10.58 -4.95
CA ALA A 35 -14.40 -11.32 -5.47
C ALA A 35 -14.04 -10.88 -6.90
N GLY A 36 -15.04 -10.59 -7.72
CA GLY A 36 -14.89 -10.14 -9.11
C GLY A 36 -14.43 -8.69 -9.29
N LEU A 37 -14.29 -7.90 -8.22
CA LEU A 37 -13.74 -6.55 -8.29
C LEU A 37 -12.33 -6.57 -8.88
N ARG A 38 -11.93 -5.48 -9.54
CA ARG A 38 -10.58 -5.32 -10.11
C ARG A 38 -9.53 -5.31 -9.00
N ASP A 39 -8.31 -5.74 -9.33
CA ASP A 39 -7.22 -5.79 -8.34
C ASP A 39 -6.78 -4.39 -7.86
N ASN A 40 -7.02 -3.36 -8.65
CA ASN A 40 -6.79 -1.97 -8.28
C ASN A 40 -7.98 -1.31 -7.56
N SER A 41 -9.02 -2.06 -7.18
CA SER A 41 -10.14 -1.55 -6.40
C SER A 41 -9.68 -1.13 -4.99
N ARG A 42 -10.37 -0.14 -4.40
CA ARG A 42 -10.01 0.41 -3.08
C ARG A 42 -9.94 -0.66 -2.01
N ILE A 43 -10.94 -1.54 -1.99
CA ILE A 43 -11.02 -2.60 -0.98
C ILE A 43 -9.90 -3.64 -1.16
N LYS A 44 -9.57 -4.02 -2.40
CA LYS A 44 -8.47 -4.97 -2.67
C LYS A 44 -7.10 -4.37 -2.36
N LEU A 45 -6.86 -3.10 -2.68
CA LEU A 45 -5.64 -2.40 -2.30
C LEU A 45 -5.47 -2.33 -0.78
N LYS A 46 -6.57 -2.05 -0.05
CA LYS A 46 -6.55 -2.09 1.43
C LYS A 46 -6.27 -3.48 1.97
N MET A 47 -6.85 -4.52 1.38
CA MET A 47 -6.57 -5.92 1.76
C MET A 47 -5.11 -6.30 1.52
N ALA A 48 -4.53 -5.82 0.42
CA ALA A 48 -3.11 -6.03 0.09
C ALA A 48 -2.16 -5.17 0.93
N GLY A 49 -2.68 -4.21 1.70
CA GLY A 49 -1.87 -3.26 2.47
C GLY A 49 -1.06 -2.31 1.59
N SER A 50 -1.47 -2.13 0.34
CA SER A 50 -0.79 -1.27 -0.64
C SER A 50 -1.62 -0.02 -0.92
N PRO A 51 -1.02 1.18 -0.84
CA PRO A 51 -1.72 2.43 -1.14
C PRO A 51 -1.98 2.62 -2.64
N VAL A 52 -1.27 1.87 -3.50
CA VAL A 52 -1.30 2.03 -4.95
C VAL A 52 -1.30 0.67 -5.66
N SER A 53 -1.73 0.66 -6.93
CA SER A 53 -1.73 -0.55 -7.75
C SER A 53 -0.31 -1.01 -8.12
N LEU A 54 -0.16 -2.30 -8.43
CA LEU A 54 1.10 -2.87 -8.90
C LEU A 54 1.62 -2.17 -10.16
N GLU A 55 0.73 -1.80 -11.07
CA GLU A 55 1.06 -1.06 -12.29
C GLU A 55 1.72 0.29 -11.97
N THR A 56 1.17 1.01 -10.99
CA THR A 56 1.75 2.28 -10.54
C THR A 56 3.14 2.08 -9.95
N VAL A 57 3.37 1.01 -9.19
CA VAL A 57 4.69 0.69 -8.62
C VAL A 57 5.69 0.37 -9.73
N ILE A 58 5.28 -0.40 -10.75
CA ILE A 58 6.15 -0.74 -11.89
C ILE A 58 6.49 0.53 -12.68
N LEU A 59 5.52 1.40 -12.96
CA LEU A 59 5.76 2.68 -13.65
C LEU A 59 6.72 3.57 -12.85
N ALA A 60 6.54 3.65 -11.54
CA ALA A 60 7.46 4.38 -10.67
C ALA A 60 8.88 3.82 -10.74
N ALA A 61 9.04 2.50 -10.72
CA ALA A 61 10.34 1.85 -10.84
C ALA A 61 11.02 2.13 -12.20
N ILE A 62 10.25 2.14 -13.30
CA ILE A 62 10.76 2.52 -14.61
C ILE A 62 11.22 3.99 -14.62
N ALA A 63 10.41 4.89 -14.08
CA ALA A 63 10.74 6.30 -13.96
C ALA A 63 12.01 6.54 -13.13
N ASP A 64 12.17 5.80 -12.02
CA ASP A 64 13.35 5.85 -11.18
C ASP A 64 14.61 5.39 -11.93
N ASN A 65 14.53 4.27 -12.65
CA ASN A 65 15.62 3.78 -13.48
C ASN A 65 16.04 4.79 -14.55
N LEU A 66 15.08 5.42 -15.22
CA LEU A 66 15.36 6.46 -16.20
C LEU A 66 15.99 7.70 -15.57
N SER A 67 15.54 8.09 -14.39
CA SER A 67 16.10 9.21 -13.63
C SER A 67 17.54 8.95 -13.19
N MET A 68 17.82 7.75 -12.73
CA MET A 68 19.17 7.31 -12.37
C MET A 68 20.10 7.23 -13.61
N PHE A 69 19.59 6.70 -14.71
CA PHE A 69 20.32 6.64 -15.96
C PHE A 69 20.68 8.04 -16.45
N ARG A 70 19.72 8.96 -16.49
CA ARG A 70 19.94 10.36 -16.85
C ARG A 70 20.97 11.04 -15.92
N ALA A 71 20.93 10.76 -14.63
CA ALA A 71 21.91 11.28 -13.66
C ALA A 71 23.33 10.81 -13.98
N GLY A 72 23.50 9.55 -14.39
CA GLY A 72 24.79 8.98 -14.76
C GLY A 72 25.44 9.62 -16.01
N PHE A 73 24.65 10.15 -16.93
CA PHE A 73 25.15 10.85 -18.13
C PHE A 73 25.33 12.35 -17.96
N SER A 74 24.87 12.93 -16.86
CA SER A 74 25.05 14.37 -16.58
C SER A 74 26.45 14.65 -16.04
N LYS A 75 27.09 15.73 -16.54
CA LYS A 75 28.36 16.21 -15.96
C LYS A 75 28.24 16.59 -14.48
N GLU A 76 27.03 16.91 -14.04
CA GLU A 76 26.66 17.23 -12.66
C GLU A 76 26.23 16.00 -11.87
N GLY A 77 26.29 14.81 -12.46
CA GLY A 77 25.72 13.56 -11.90
C GLY A 77 26.27 13.14 -10.53
N ARG A 78 27.45 13.64 -10.12
CA ARG A 78 27.98 13.40 -8.78
C ARG A 78 27.25 14.19 -7.69
N SER A 79 26.57 15.28 -8.04
CA SER A 79 25.84 16.15 -7.10
C SER A 79 24.31 16.01 -7.22
N TYR A 80 23.81 15.44 -8.30
CA TYR A 80 22.37 15.27 -8.53
C TYR A 80 21.83 14.05 -7.77
N LYS A 81 20.91 14.30 -6.84
CA LYS A 81 20.12 13.23 -6.18
C LYS A 81 18.82 13.07 -6.95
N PRO A 82 18.62 11.99 -7.70
CA PRO A 82 17.36 11.76 -8.39
C PRO A 82 16.23 11.58 -7.35
N PHE A 83 15.07 12.15 -7.66
CA PHE A 83 13.86 11.88 -6.89
C PHE A 83 13.40 10.47 -7.21
N LEU A 84 13.21 9.65 -6.17
CA LEU A 84 12.76 8.27 -6.32
C LEU A 84 11.24 8.19 -6.06
N PHE A 85 10.48 7.91 -7.12
CA PHE A 85 9.04 7.77 -7.06
C PHE A 85 8.61 6.56 -6.24
N THR A 86 9.36 5.46 -6.30
CA THR A 86 9.08 4.26 -5.51
C THR A 86 9.15 4.53 -4.01
N GLU A 87 10.09 5.34 -3.55
CA GLU A 87 10.18 5.73 -2.14
C GLU A 87 9.01 6.63 -1.73
N ALA A 88 8.63 7.57 -2.60
CA ALA A 88 7.51 8.47 -2.35
C ALA A 88 6.17 7.71 -2.26
N LEU A 89 5.95 6.69 -3.10
CA LEU A 89 4.74 5.87 -3.09
C LEU A 89 4.64 4.93 -1.90
N GLN A 90 5.77 4.41 -1.40
CA GLN A 90 5.78 3.51 -0.24
C GLN A 90 5.55 4.24 1.09
N GLY A 91 5.55 5.58 1.08
CA GLY A 91 5.50 6.39 2.28
C GLY A 91 6.77 6.23 3.13
N GLU A 92 6.82 6.94 4.24
CA GLU A 92 7.90 6.73 5.21
C GLU A 92 7.84 5.30 5.75
N LYS A 93 8.79 4.47 5.34
CA LYS A 93 8.99 3.19 6.02
C LYS A 93 9.17 3.51 7.49
N LYS A 94 8.22 3.10 8.35
CA LYS A 94 8.40 3.15 9.80
C LYS A 94 9.75 2.49 10.05
N LYS A 95 10.76 3.31 10.40
CA LYS A 95 12.07 2.78 10.77
C LYS A 95 11.83 1.84 11.94
N VAL A 96 11.90 0.55 11.68
CA VAL A 96 11.90 -0.45 12.74
C VAL A 96 13.13 -0.13 13.56
N LYS A 97 12.93 0.43 14.75
CA LYS A 97 14.02 0.66 15.69
C LYS A 97 14.46 -0.71 16.17
N GLY A 98 15.55 -1.21 15.63
CA GLY A 98 16.22 -2.37 16.19
C GLY A 98 16.73 -2.02 17.58
N PHE A 99 16.62 -2.95 18.52
CA PHE A 99 17.19 -2.79 19.85
C PHE A 99 18.72 -2.85 19.73
N LYS A 100 19.39 -1.95 20.41
CA LYS A 100 20.86 -1.86 20.39
C LYS A 100 21.53 -2.89 21.32
N SER A 101 20.79 -3.41 22.31
CA SER A 101 21.29 -4.41 23.25
C SER A 101 20.14 -5.33 23.73
N ALA A 102 20.51 -6.51 24.25
CA ALA A 102 19.57 -7.45 24.84
C ALA A 102 18.82 -6.83 26.06
N GLU A 103 19.51 -6.00 26.82
CA GLU A 103 18.98 -5.31 27.99
C GLU A 103 17.87 -4.32 27.62
N GLU A 104 18.05 -3.57 26.51
CA GLU A 104 17.04 -2.64 26.00
C GLU A 104 15.79 -3.38 25.50
N PHE A 105 15.97 -4.56 24.90
CA PHE A 105 14.88 -5.45 24.50
C PHE A 105 14.10 -5.96 25.69
N GLU A 106 14.78 -6.47 26.72
CA GLU A 106 14.13 -6.99 27.94
C GLU A 106 13.39 -5.89 28.70
N ALA A 107 13.98 -4.70 28.83
CA ALA A 107 13.34 -3.56 29.49
C ALA A 107 12.06 -3.13 28.75
N THR A 108 12.08 -3.16 27.41
CA THR A 108 10.90 -2.83 26.58
C THR A 108 9.83 -3.93 26.71
N LEU A 109 10.23 -5.20 26.74
CA LEU A 109 9.33 -6.33 26.94
C LEU A 109 8.61 -6.26 28.31
N LYS A 110 9.33 -5.97 29.39
CA LYS A 110 8.76 -5.79 30.73
C LYS A 110 7.73 -4.65 30.73
N ARG A 111 8.07 -3.53 30.09
CA ARG A 111 7.15 -2.39 29.99
C ARG A 111 5.87 -2.70 29.21
N ILE A 112 5.94 -3.53 28.17
CA ILE A 112 4.78 -3.93 27.37
C ILE A 112 3.92 -4.95 28.11
N ARG A 113 4.54 -5.82 28.93
CA ARG A 113 3.84 -6.82 29.76
C ARG A 113 3.20 -6.23 31.03
N GLY A 114 3.51 -4.98 31.36
CA GLY A 114 2.99 -4.34 32.57
C GLY A 114 3.63 -4.83 33.87
N GLU A 115 4.83 -5.39 33.75
CA GLU A 115 5.66 -5.85 34.90
C GLU A 115 6.59 -4.73 35.37
#